data_f17b62576d521f4d782bf913fa955a45
#
_entry.id   f17b62576d521f4d782bf913fa955a45
#
_cell.length_a   1.000
_cell.length_b   1.000
_cell.length_c   1.000
_cell.angle_alpha   90.00
_cell.angle_beta   90.00
_cell.angle_gamma   90.00
#
_symmetry.space_group_name_H-M   'P 1'
#
loop_
_entity.id
_entity.type
_entity.pdbx_description
1 polymer ?
#
loop_
_entity_poly.entity_id
_entity_poly.type
_entity_poly.pdbx_seq_one_letter_code
_entity_poly.pdbx_strand_id
1 'polypeptide(L)'
;MGTDKRTIAVRFFGGAGNYADVLERCFTYVLTDNPDEAALFEWVKSNTRATSDDGIRDRLRFLEAIRLLTVDEDRVALTERGIEWMADTEPKLLFDALAENVRGFETALEALLDEPKTDAELGAAIADEHPEIGWSDPSGPAQHRGWLQSLGYVERSDGTNSLTGSGRDLARRLASDGPALERGKSYTQQELEAAFDTSFGSYIKGISPRTDDDGALSYVIVKAREDGPYGDDLEGDRFTYIGEGVPSKGDQSPTGANTALLEQAEGSTVPVYFFYQPADSSELRYEGLVAVVDARYVFDDDHNRMVYQFTMERLELDHPAEFETIAASVTDGGAASRETADGEESEPALTDDETEFTETQRRVRSGAFASRVKSAYNARCAICGTSRESPAGTVDIEAAHIYPKRDDGRDIVQNGLALCRLHHWAFDAGWLAVSDDYRILVADRPDLEGYEEFSRLEDEKLALPAADEQRPHATFLAAHRGLHGFEPAAER
;
A
#
# COMPACT_ATOMS: atom_id res chain seq x y z
N MET A 1 -19.83 -21.00 12.84
CA MET A 1 -20.43 -22.04 11.97
C MET A 1 -20.04 -21.65 10.55
N GLY A 2 -19.09 -22.34 9.93
CA GLY A 2 -18.68 -22.06 8.55
C GLY A 2 -19.86 -22.28 7.61
N THR A 3 -20.36 -21.22 6.99
CA THR A 3 -21.33 -21.32 5.89
C THR A 3 -20.66 -22.05 4.75
N ASP A 4 -21.27 -23.17 4.30
CA ASP A 4 -20.74 -23.95 3.17
C ASP A 4 -20.88 -23.09 1.89
N LYS A 5 -19.76 -22.42 1.48
CA LYS A 5 -19.72 -21.58 0.27
C LYS A 5 -20.00 -22.45 -0.97
N ARG A 6 -20.73 -21.92 -1.93
CA ARG A 6 -20.96 -22.59 -3.23
C ARG A 6 -19.63 -22.76 -3.99
N THR A 7 -19.56 -23.79 -4.80
CA THR A 7 -18.36 -24.06 -5.63
C THR A 7 -18.49 -23.53 -7.06
N ILE A 8 -19.63 -22.94 -7.42
CA ILE A 8 -19.86 -22.40 -8.76
C ILE A 8 -20.76 -21.16 -8.71
N ALA A 9 -20.35 -20.12 -9.42
CA ALA A 9 -21.21 -18.98 -9.72
C ALA A 9 -22.22 -19.31 -10.82
N VAL A 10 -23.28 -18.53 -10.93
CA VAL A 10 -24.25 -18.63 -12.01
C VAL A 10 -24.22 -17.38 -12.86
N ARG A 11 -24.13 -17.54 -14.19
CA ARG A 11 -24.20 -16.41 -15.13
C ARG A 11 -25.50 -15.64 -14.93
N PHE A 12 -25.41 -14.32 -14.96
CA PHE A 12 -26.61 -13.51 -15.02
C PHE A 12 -26.97 -13.17 -16.47
N PHE A 13 -27.97 -12.34 -16.67
CA PHE A 13 -28.43 -11.96 -18.00
C PHE A 13 -27.56 -10.83 -18.59
N GLY A 14 -27.63 -10.65 -19.91
CA GLY A 14 -26.93 -9.57 -20.63
C GLY A 14 -25.57 -9.95 -21.22
N GLY A 15 -25.00 -11.10 -20.83
CA GLY A 15 -23.66 -11.55 -21.20
C GLY A 15 -22.58 -11.04 -20.25
N ALA A 16 -21.40 -11.67 -20.28
CA ALA A 16 -20.24 -11.26 -19.47
C ALA A 16 -19.96 -9.77 -19.71
N GLY A 17 -19.71 -9.04 -18.66
CA GLY A 17 -19.52 -7.58 -18.71
C GLY A 17 -20.80 -6.75 -18.52
N ASN A 18 -22.00 -7.35 -18.53
CA ASN A 18 -23.26 -6.62 -18.35
C ASN A 18 -24.15 -7.20 -17.24
N TYR A 19 -23.64 -8.11 -16.40
CA TYR A 19 -24.46 -8.73 -15.35
C TYR A 19 -24.94 -7.70 -14.32
N ALA A 20 -24.06 -6.80 -13.88
CA ALA A 20 -24.38 -5.76 -12.92
C ALA A 20 -25.43 -4.79 -13.46
N ASP A 21 -25.28 -4.31 -14.70
CA ASP A 21 -26.26 -3.39 -15.34
C ASP A 21 -27.66 -4.01 -15.47
N VAL A 22 -27.71 -5.30 -15.81
CA VAL A 22 -29.02 -5.99 -15.91
C VAL A 22 -29.60 -6.26 -14.53
N LEU A 23 -28.74 -6.56 -13.54
CA LEU A 23 -29.13 -6.76 -12.15
C LEU A 23 -29.71 -5.47 -11.55
N GLU A 24 -29.06 -4.34 -11.75
CA GLU A 24 -29.53 -3.01 -11.33
C GLU A 24 -30.93 -2.72 -11.89
N ARG A 25 -31.14 -2.91 -13.17
CA ARG A 25 -32.47 -2.73 -13.80
C ARG A 25 -33.51 -3.70 -13.24
N CYS A 26 -33.12 -4.95 -12.98
CA CYS A 26 -33.97 -5.95 -12.37
C CYS A 26 -34.36 -5.54 -10.93
N PHE A 27 -33.43 -5.11 -10.14
CA PHE A 27 -33.67 -4.67 -8.77
C PHE A 27 -34.46 -3.36 -8.71
N THR A 28 -34.23 -2.43 -9.64
CA THR A 28 -35.07 -1.24 -9.79
C THR A 28 -36.55 -1.65 -10.00
N TYR A 29 -36.84 -2.63 -10.89
CA TYR A 29 -38.19 -3.14 -11.08
C TYR A 29 -38.77 -3.79 -9.81
N VAL A 30 -37.96 -4.58 -9.08
CA VAL A 30 -38.38 -5.18 -7.81
C VAL A 30 -38.75 -4.10 -6.77
N LEU A 31 -37.96 -3.03 -6.67
CA LEU A 31 -38.20 -1.94 -5.70
C LEU A 31 -39.42 -1.08 -6.06
N THR A 32 -39.63 -0.83 -7.37
CA THR A 32 -40.72 0.07 -7.82
C THR A 32 -42.07 -0.59 -7.93
N ASP A 33 -42.09 -1.83 -8.42
CA ASP A 33 -43.33 -2.54 -8.78
C ASP A 33 -43.73 -3.63 -7.78
N ASN A 34 -42.79 -4.01 -6.86
CA ASN A 34 -42.99 -5.06 -5.84
C ASN A 34 -43.65 -6.35 -6.43
N PRO A 35 -43.01 -6.94 -7.47
CA PRO A 35 -43.62 -8.02 -8.27
C PRO A 35 -43.71 -9.33 -7.49
N ASP A 36 -44.68 -10.19 -7.91
CA ASP A 36 -44.60 -11.62 -7.64
C ASP A 36 -43.59 -12.28 -8.60
N GLU A 37 -43.23 -13.56 -8.33
CA GLU A 37 -42.27 -14.32 -9.13
C GLU A 37 -42.68 -14.35 -10.61
N ALA A 38 -43.99 -14.53 -10.91
CA ALA A 38 -44.49 -14.62 -12.27
C ALA A 38 -44.33 -13.29 -13.03
N ALA A 39 -44.65 -12.16 -12.39
CA ALA A 39 -44.48 -10.83 -12.99
C ALA A 39 -43.00 -10.53 -13.24
N LEU A 40 -42.11 -10.91 -12.31
CA LEU A 40 -40.67 -10.79 -12.50
C LEU A 40 -40.19 -11.65 -13.69
N PHE A 41 -40.69 -12.87 -13.86
CA PHE A 41 -40.30 -13.71 -14.98
C PHE A 41 -40.69 -13.08 -16.32
N GLU A 42 -41.91 -12.54 -16.43
CA GLU A 42 -42.35 -11.83 -17.64
C GLU A 42 -41.51 -10.55 -17.90
N TRP A 43 -41.15 -9.82 -16.85
CA TRP A 43 -40.24 -8.68 -16.99
C TRP A 43 -38.88 -9.12 -17.51
N VAL A 44 -38.29 -10.18 -16.94
CA VAL A 44 -36.98 -10.73 -17.38
C VAL A 44 -37.01 -11.17 -18.82
N LYS A 45 -38.06 -11.92 -19.25
CA LYS A 45 -38.23 -12.35 -20.65
C LYS A 45 -38.34 -11.16 -21.60
N SER A 46 -39.05 -10.09 -21.19
CA SER A 46 -39.27 -8.89 -21.99
C SER A 46 -38.02 -7.99 -22.10
N ASN A 47 -37.15 -8.02 -21.10
CA ASN A 47 -36.00 -7.12 -21.00
C ASN A 47 -34.65 -7.82 -21.23
N THR A 48 -34.65 -9.15 -21.40
CA THR A 48 -33.44 -9.94 -21.63
C THR A 48 -33.65 -10.95 -22.76
N ARG A 49 -32.66 -11.80 -23.02
CA ARG A 49 -32.81 -12.93 -23.97
C ARG A 49 -33.25 -14.24 -23.28
N ALA A 50 -33.73 -14.15 -22.05
CA ALA A 50 -34.24 -15.33 -21.34
C ALA A 50 -35.49 -15.88 -21.99
N THR A 51 -35.58 -17.20 -22.14
CA THR A 51 -36.74 -17.88 -22.79
C THR A 51 -37.40 -18.94 -21.90
N SER A 52 -36.73 -19.37 -20.80
CA SER A 52 -37.25 -20.43 -19.92
C SER A 52 -37.38 -19.94 -18.48
N ASP A 53 -38.49 -20.32 -17.85
CA ASP A 53 -38.73 -20.02 -16.43
C ASP A 53 -37.73 -20.70 -15.51
N ASP A 54 -37.33 -21.93 -15.82
CA ASP A 54 -36.33 -22.66 -15.03
C ASP A 54 -34.97 -21.93 -15.02
N GLY A 55 -34.56 -21.41 -16.19
CA GLY A 55 -33.34 -20.64 -16.29
C GLY A 55 -33.39 -19.31 -15.54
N ILE A 56 -34.56 -18.69 -15.41
CA ILE A 56 -34.76 -17.47 -14.60
C ILE A 56 -34.73 -17.86 -13.12
N ARG A 57 -35.45 -18.90 -12.73
CA ARG A 57 -35.51 -19.39 -11.34
C ARG A 57 -34.15 -19.79 -10.82
N ASP A 58 -33.29 -20.42 -11.61
CA ASP A 58 -31.91 -20.75 -11.19
C ASP A 58 -31.07 -19.51 -10.85
N ARG A 59 -31.28 -18.42 -11.60
CA ARG A 59 -30.58 -17.15 -11.34
C ARG A 59 -31.12 -16.45 -10.11
N LEU A 60 -32.41 -16.46 -9.86
CA LEU A 60 -33.00 -15.93 -8.63
C LEU A 60 -32.50 -16.71 -7.42
N ARG A 61 -32.47 -18.04 -7.46
CA ARG A 61 -31.91 -18.89 -6.40
C ARG A 61 -30.41 -18.60 -6.16
N PHE A 62 -29.68 -18.22 -7.20
CA PHE A 62 -28.31 -17.79 -7.04
C PHE A 62 -28.21 -16.45 -6.31
N LEU A 63 -29.06 -15.46 -6.66
CA LEU A 63 -29.11 -14.18 -5.96
C LEU A 63 -29.57 -14.31 -4.50
N GLU A 64 -30.48 -15.26 -4.20
CA GLU A 64 -30.84 -15.62 -2.82
C GLU A 64 -29.63 -16.21 -2.09
N ALA A 65 -28.87 -17.11 -2.72
CA ALA A 65 -27.73 -17.77 -2.13
C ALA A 65 -26.59 -16.78 -1.80
N ILE A 66 -26.46 -15.70 -2.58
CA ILE A 66 -25.49 -14.60 -2.28
C ILE A 66 -26.15 -13.45 -1.49
N ARG A 67 -27.35 -13.68 -0.97
CA ARG A 67 -28.08 -12.81 -0.04
C ARG A 67 -28.42 -11.41 -0.56
N LEU A 68 -28.72 -11.28 -1.84
CA LEU A 68 -29.15 -10.01 -2.43
C LEU A 68 -30.67 -9.86 -2.50
N LEU A 69 -31.40 -10.95 -2.61
CA LEU A 69 -32.88 -10.97 -2.61
C LEU A 69 -33.41 -12.15 -1.82
N THR A 70 -34.72 -12.14 -1.56
CA THR A 70 -35.50 -13.26 -1.01
C THR A 70 -36.74 -13.48 -1.84
N VAL A 71 -37.18 -14.74 -1.90
CA VAL A 71 -38.48 -15.12 -2.47
C VAL A 71 -39.30 -15.76 -1.36
N ASP A 72 -40.37 -15.11 -0.92
CA ASP A 72 -41.25 -15.56 0.14
C ASP A 72 -42.72 -15.56 -0.38
N GLU A 73 -43.41 -16.72 -0.30
CA GLU A 73 -44.77 -16.90 -0.77
C GLU A 73 -45.02 -16.28 -2.17
N ASP A 74 -44.14 -16.54 -3.14
CA ASP A 74 -44.15 -16.00 -4.51
C ASP A 74 -43.83 -14.49 -4.62
N ARG A 75 -43.51 -13.78 -3.53
CA ARG A 75 -43.05 -12.39 -3.57
C ARG A 75 -41.55 -12.30 -3.61
N VAL A 76 -41.07 -11.45 -4.50
CA VAL A 76 -39.62 -11.14 -4.60
C VAL A 76 -39.34 -9.83 -3.94
N ALA A 77 -38.39 -9.82 -3.00
CA ALA A 77 -37.95 -8.62 -2.30
C ALA A 77 -36.41 -8.57 -2.19
N LEU A 78 -35.84 -7.37 -2.18
CA LEU A 78 -34.43 -7.22 -1.90
C LEU A 78 -34.15 -7.39 -0.41
N THR A 79 -33.02 -8.00 -0.08
CA THR A 79 -32.50 -8.01 1.29
C THR A 79 -31.92 -6.62 1.65
N GLU A 80 -31.55 -6.43 2.90
CA GLU A 80 -30.83 -5.23 3.33
C GLU A 80 -29.59 -4.99 2.46
N ARG A 81 -28.80 -6.03 2.18
CA ARG A 81 -27.61 -5.98 1.31
C ARG A 81 -27.96 -5.62 -0.14
N GLY A 82 -29.06 -6.16 -0.67
CA GLY A 82 -29.52 -5.79 -2.01
C GLY A 82 -29.96 -4.34 -2.10
N ILE A 83 -30.57 -3.80 -1.04
CA ILE A 83 -30.94 -2.38 -0.94
C ILE A 83 -29.71 -1.51 -0.82
N GLU A 84 -28.75 -1.89 0.01
CA GLU A 84 -27.47 -1.18 0.18
C GLU A 84 -26.73 -1.07 -1.15
N TRP A 85 -26.59 -2.18 -1.89
CA TRP A 85 -25.97 -2.15 -3.22
C TRP A 85 -26.71 -1.23 -4.19
N MET A 86 -28.06 -1.21 -4.17
CA MET A 86 -28.87 -0.34 -5.03
C MET A 86 -28.71 1.17 -4.69
N ALA A 87 -28.27 1.52 -3.49
CA ALA A 87 -28.09 2.91 -3.09
C ALA A 87 -26.93 3.59 -3.84
N ASP A 88 -25.80 2.89 -4.02
CA ASP A 88 -24.58 3.42 -4.62
C ASP A 88 -24.10 2.63 -5.85
N THR A 89 -24.64 1.43 -6.09
CA THR A 89 -24.22 0.48 -7.14
C THR A 89 -22.73 0.18 -7.16
N GLU A 90 -22.08 0.28 -5.97
CA GLU A 90 -20.65 0.12 -5.84
C GLU A 90 -20.22 -1.33 -6.19
N PRO A 91 -19.27 -1.53 -7.13
CA PRO A 91 -18.81 -2.85 -7.53
C PRO A 91 -18.33 -3.72 -6.38
N LYS A 92 -17.71 -3.11 -5.35
CA LYS A 92 -17.18 -3.82 -4.18
C LYS A 92 -18.27 -4.51 -3.37
N LEU A 93 -19.39 -3.88 -3.11
CA LEU A 93 -20.52 -4.49 -2.35
C LEU A 93 -21.04 -5.76 -3.02
N LEU A 94 -21.12 -5.73 -4.35
CA LEU A 94 -21.52 -6.91 -5.11
C LEU A 94 -20.42 -7.98 -5.16
N PHE A 95 -19.15 -7.58 -5.25
CA PHE A 95 -18.02 -8.49 -5.13
C PHE A 95 -18.01 -9.20 -3.77
N ASP A 96 -18.20 -8.47 -2.67
CA ASP A 96 -18.23 -9.04 -1.32
C ASP A 96 -19.37 -10.05 -1.16
N ALA A 97 -20.57 -9.76 -1.74
CA ALA A 97 -21.67 -10.71 -1.78
C ALA A 97 -21.32 -12.01 -2.51
N LEU A 98 -20.56 -11.90 -3.61
CA LEU A 98 -20.09 -13.06 -4.37
C LEU A 98 -19.00 -13.82 -3.60
N ALA A 99 -17.95 -13.16 -3.13
CA ALA A 99 -16.79 -13.76 -2.48
C ALA A 99 -17.15 -14.45 -1.15
N GLU A 100 -18.03 -13.87 -0.34
CA GLU A 100 -18.49 -14.47 0.90
C GLU A 100 -19.30 -15.77 0.71
N ASN A 101 -20.00 -15.92 -0.41
CA ASN A 101 -20.95 -17.01 -0.62
C ASN A 101 -20.54 -17.99 -1.72
N VAL A 102 -19.53 -17.65 -2.52
CA VAL A 102 -19.00 -18.49 -3.62
C VAL A 102 -17.48 -18.53 -3.54
N ARG A 103 -16.91 -19.75 -3.57
CA ARG A 103 -15.46 -19.95 -3.53
C ARG A 103 -14.78 -19.52 -4.83
N GLY A 104 -13.55 -19.05 -4.75
CA GLY A 104 -12.68 -18.82 -5.89
C GLY A 104 -12.77 -17.45 -6.54
N PHE A 105 -13.57 -16.49 -6.02
CA PHE A 105 -13.56 -15.12 -6.52
C PHE A 105 -12.28 -14.37 -6.13
N GLU A 106 -11.87 -14.51 -4.88
CA GLU A 106 -10.62 -13.94 -4.34
C GLU A 106 -9.43 -14.55 -5.07
N THR A 107 -9.32 -15.88 -5.06
CA THR A 107 -8.28 -16.64 -5.77
C THR A 107 -8.20 -16.30 -7.26
N ALA A 108 -9.36 -16.04 -7.92
CA ALA A 108 -9.37 -15.63 -9.33
C ALA A 108 -8.67 -14.28 -9.56
N LEU A 109 -8.84 -13.32 -8.66
CA LEU A 109 -8.16 -12.02 -8.74
C LEU A 109 -6.67 -12.16 -8.41
N GLU A 110 -6.33 -12.89 -7.36
CA GLU A 110 -4.94 -13.13 -6.93
C GLU A 110 -4.14 -13.84 -8.03
N ALA A 111 -4.69 -14.88 -8.63
CA ALA A 111 -4.05 -15.61 -9.73
C ALA A 111 -3.76 -14.76 -10.97
N LEU A 112 -4.46 -13.63 -11.15
CA LEU A 112 -4.25 -12.69 -12.25
C LEU A 112 -3.26 -11.56 -11.91
N LEU A 113 -2.74 -11.49 -10.69
CA LEU A 113 -1.74 -10.48 -10.31
C LEU A 113 -0.42 -10.70 -11.04
N ASP A 114 0.01 -11.95 -11.15
CA ASP A 114 1.32 -12.29 -11.72
C ASP A 114 1.31 -12.15 -13.25
N GLU A 115 0.29 -12.72 -13.91
CA GLU A 115 0.20 -12.74 -15.36
C GLU A 115 -1.24 -12.93 -15.87
N PRO A 116 -1.57 -12.46 -17.06
CA PRO A 116 -2.85 -12.75 -17.69
C PRO A 116 -3.06 -14.26 -17.93
N LYS A 117 -4.29 -14.76 -17.71
CA LYS A 117 -4.63 -16.20 -17.81
C LYS A 117 -5.85 -16.45 -18.69
N THR A 118 -5.86 -17.58 -19.38
CA THR A 118 -7.06 -18.11 -20.04
C THR A 118 -8.08 -18.59 -19.00
N ASP A 119 -9.34 -18.82 -19.40
CA ASP A 119 -10.36 -19.39 -18.48
C ASP A 119 -9.93 -20.80 -17.96
N ALA A 120 -9.15 -21.57 -18.73
CA ALA A 120 -8.67 -22.87 -18.31
C ALA A 120 -7.56 -22.77 -17.25
N GLU A 121 -6.59 -21.87 -17.43
CA GLU A 121 -5.50 -21.60 -16.47
C GLU A 121 -6.04 -20.97 -15.18
N LEU A 122 -7.00 -20.04 -15.30
CA LEU A 122 -7.69 -19.47 -14.15
C LEU A 122 -8.45 -20.54 -13.36
N GLY A 123 -9.13 -21.47 -14.06
CA GLY A 123 -9.80 -22.60 -13.43
C GLY A 123 -8.85 -23.57 -12.74
N ALA A 124 -7.66 -23.79 -13.29
CA ALA A 124 -6.63 -24.61 -12.66
C ALA A 124 -6.12 -23.97 -11.37
N ALA A 125 -5.84 -22.66 -11.38
CA ALA A 125 -5.38 -21.93 -10.19
C ALA A 125 -6.44 -21.96 -9.07
N ILE A 126 -7.73 -21.74 -9.39
CA ILE A 126 -8.80 -21.82 -8.40
C ILE A 126 -8.95 -23.26 -7.86
N ALA A 127 -8.84 -24.30 -8.69
CA ALA A 127 -8.97 -25.67 -8.26
C ALA A 127 -7.78 -26.16 -7.41
N ASP A 128 -6.61 -25.60 -7.58
CA ASP A 128 -5.41 -25.92 -6.79
C ASP A 128 -5.61 -25.45 -5.34
N GLU A 129 -6.15 -24.26 -5.13
CA GLU A 129 -6.44 -23.72 -3.81
C GLU A 129 -7.71 -24.30 -3.19
N HIS A 130 -8.70 -24.64 -4.04
CA HIS A 130 -9.98 -25.19 -3.61
C HIS A 130 -10.22 -26.58 -4.20
N PRO A 131 -9.60 -27.65 -3.68
CA PRO A 131 -9.69 -29.02 -4.24
C PRO A 131 -11.11 -29.60 -4.28
N GLU A 132 -12.04 -29.06 -3.49
CA GLU A 132 -13.47 -29.42 -3.51
C GLU A 132 -14.21 -28.89 -4.75
N ILE A 133 -13.61 -27.98 -5.52
CA ILE A 133 -14.13 -27.49 -6.78
C ILE A 133 -13.79 -28.48 -7.90
N GLY A 134 -14.70 -29.37 -8.20
CA GLY A 134 -14.53 -30.40 -9.23
C GLY A 134 -14.99 -29.95 -10.63
N TRP A 135 -14.50 -28.83 -11.16
CA TRP A 135 -14.85 -28.41 -12.52
C TRP A 135 -14.22 -29.33 -13.58
N SER A 136 -15.04 -29.88 -14.45
CA SER A 136 -14.61 -30.75 -15.55
C SER A 136 -14.34 -30.01 -16.86
N ASP A 137 -14.70 -28.74 -16.94
CA ASP A 137 -14.58 -27.89 -18.13
C ASP A 137 -14.43 -26.40 -17.77
N PRO A 138 -14.06 -25.53 -18.74
CA PRO A 138 -13.84 -24.09 -18.50
C PRO A 138 -15.13 -23.28 -18.20
N SER A 139 -16.30 -23.89 -18.09
CA SER A 139 -17.54 -23.14 -17.86
C SER A 139 -17.62 -22.57 -16.44
N GLY A 140 -17.08 -23.25 -15.44
CA GLY A 140 -16.99 -22.78 -14.06
C GLY A 140 -16.18 -21.49 -13.94
N PRO A 141 -14.90 -21.48 -14.29
CA PRO A 141 -14.08 -20.26 -14.25
C PRO A 141 -14.62 -19.13 -15.15
N ALA A 142 -15.19 -19.46 -16.32
CA ALA A 142 -15.82 -18.47 -17.19
C ALA A 142 -17.04 -17.77 -16.55
N GLN A 143 -17.70 -18.41 -15.59
CA GLN A 143 -18.80 -17.78 -14.84
C GLN A 143 -18.26 -16.81 -13.78
N HIS A 144 -17.21 -17.18 -13.05
CA HIS A 144 -16.51 -16.29 -12.12
C HIS A 144 -15.96 -15.07 -12.84
N ARG A 145 -15.19 -15.30 -13.91
CA ARG A 145 -14.67 -14.24 -14.75
C ARG A 145 -15.77 -13.31 -15.29
N GLY A 146 -16.93 -13.86 -15.69
CA GLY A 146 -18.05 -13.06 -16.20
C GLY A 146 -18.58 -12.05 -15.17
N TRP A 147 -18.63 -12.39 -13.90
CA TRP A 147 -18.97 -11.49 -12.83
C TRP A 147 -17.86 -10.45 -12.59
N LEU A 148 -16.60 -10.88 -12.48
CA LEU A 148 -15.47 -9.97 -12.31
C LEU A 148 -15.34 -8.97 -13.47
N GLN A 149 -15.63 -9.41 -14.70
CA GLN A 149 -15.67 -8.54 -15.88
C GLN A 149 -16.82 -7.54 -15.80
N SER A 150 -17.98 -7.97 -15.34
CA SER A 150 -19.14 -7.09 -15.16
C SER A 150 -18.95 -6.04 -14.07
N LEU A 151 -18.15 -6.35 -13.06
CA LEU A 151 -17.77 -5.44 -11.99
C LEU A 151 -16.60 -4.52 -12.37
N GLY A 152 -16.05 -4.67 -13.58
CA GLY A 152 -14.93 -3.86 -14.05
C GLY A 152 -13.57 -4.22 -13.43
N TYR A 153 -13.43 -5.37 -12.77
CA TYR A 153 -12.17 -5.84 -12.21
C TYR A 153 -11.30 -6.64 -13.18
N VAL A 154 -11.93 -7.26 -14.17
CA VAL A 154 -11.24 -8.07 -15.18
C VAL A 154 -11.66 -7.61 -16.56
N GLU A 155 -10.72 -7.54 -17.47
CA GLU A 155 -10.94 -7.38 -18.90
C GLU A 155 -10.52 -8.64 -19.65
N ARG A 156 -11.08 -8.82 -20.87
CA ARG A 156 -10.76 -9.97 -21.72
C ARG A 156 -10.36 -9.53 -23.12
N SER A 157 -9.18 -9.92 -23.54
CA SER A 157 -8.67 -9.72 -24.90
C SER A 157 -8.07 -11.02 -25.42
N ASP A 158 -8.36 -11.38 -26.67
CA ASP A 158 -7.80 -12.54 -27.37
C ASP A 158 -7.88 -13.89 -26.62
N GLY A 159 -8.94 -14.04 -25.81
CA GLY A 159 -9.16 -15.26 -25.02
C GLY A 159 -8.49 -15.27 -23.67
N THR A 160 -7.69 -14.25 -23.34
CA THR A 160 -6.94 -14.09 -22.10
C THR A 160 -7.61 -13.05 -21.21
N ASN A 161 -7.61 -13.29 -19.91
CA ASN A 161 -8.16 -12.42 -18.88
C ASN A 161 -7.01 -11.67 -18.20
N SER A 162 -7.15 -10.37 -17.99
CA SER A 162 -6.21 -9.52 -17.28
C SER A 162 -6.94 -8.62 -16.28
N LEU A 163 -6.25 -8.19 -15.23
CA LEU A 163 -6.80 -7.24 -14.28
C LEU A 163 -6.85 -5.84 -14.89
N THR A 164 -7.96 -5.15 -14.67
CA THR A 164 -8.04 -3.69 -14.83
C THR A 164 -7.25 -2.99 -13.72
N GLY A 165 -7.14 -1.66 -13.74
CA GLY A 165 -6.58 -0.89 -12.63
C GLY A 165 -7.26 -1.21 -11.29
N SER A 166 -8.59 -1.04 -11.23
CA SER A 166 -9.39 -1.35 -10.04
C SER A 166 -9.36 -2.83 -9.64
N GLY A 167 -9.26 -3.74 -10.62
CA GLY A 167 -9.10 -5.17 -10.34
C GLY A 167 -7.74 -5.48 -9.70
N ARG A 168 -6.69 -4.84 -10.16
CA ARG A 168 -5.34 -5.00 -9.60
C ARG A 168 -5.26 -4.47 -8.17
N ASP A 169 -5.88 -3.32 -7.91
CA ASP A 169 -5.92 -2.75 -6.57
C ASP A 169 -6.73 -3.63 -5.59
N LEU A 170 -7.86 -4.18 -6.05
CA LEU A 170 -8.62 -5.14 -5.24
C LEU A 170 -7.85 -6.44 -5.00
N ALA A 171 -7.23 -7.02 -6.04
CA ALA A 171 -6.45 -8.26 -5.92
C ALA A 171 -5.26 -8.11 -4.95
N ARG A 172 -4.57 -6.98 -5.01
CA ARG A 172 -3.47 -6.68 -4.06
C ARG A 172 -3.96 -6.55 -2.63
N ARG A 173 -5.13 -5.92 -2.42
CA ARG A 173 -5.77 -5.84 -1.09
C ARG A 173 -6.12 -7.22 -0.53
N LEU A 174 -6.59 -8.12 -1.37
CA LEU A 174 -6.93 -9.49 -0.97
C LEU A 174 -5.69 -10.35 -0.68
N ALA A 175 -4.66 -10.21 -1.50
CA ALA A 175 -3.39 -10.92 -1.34
C ALA A 175 -2.51 -10.37 -0.19
N SER A 176 -2.87 -9.22 0.41
CA SER A 176 -2.12 -8.67 1.52
C SER A 176 -2.52 -9.32 2.84
N ASP A 177 -1.53 -9.72 3.61
CA ASP A 177 -1.71 -10.22 5.00
C ASP A 177 -2.10 -9.10 5.99
N GLY A 178 -2.41 -7.89 5.50
CA GLY A 178 -2.79 -6.75 6.30
C GLY A 178 -4.17 -6.92 6.94
N PRO A 179 -4.40 -6.35 8.16
CA PRO A 179 -5.66 -6.47 8.86
C PRO A 179 -6.80 -5.75 8.12
N ALA A 180 -7.94 -6.43 7.99
CA ALA A 180 -9.15 -5.85 7.41
C ALA A 180 -9.80 -4.88 8.41
N LEU A 181 -9.40 -3.61 8.37
CA LEU A 181 -9.88 -2.54 9.24
C LEU A 181 -10.63 -1.47 8.44
N GLU A 182 -11.76 -1.02 8.96
CA GLU A 182 -12.58 0.05 8.39
C GLU A 182 -12.36 1.35 9.18
N ARG A 183 -11.97 2.43 8.51
CA ARG A 183 -11.76 3.74 9.14
C ARG A 183 -13.06 4.25 9.78
N GLY A 184 -12.97 4.74 11.00
CA GLY A 184 -14.10 5.22 11.82
C GLY A 184 -14.83 4.14 12.61
N LYS A 185 -14.60 2.86 12.36
CA LYS A 185 -15.19 1.74 13.09
C LYS A 185 -14.44 1.48 14.40
N SER A 186 -15.19 1.11 15.45
CA SER A 186 -14.65 0.71 16.75
C SER A 186 -14.47 -0.79 16.84
N TYR A 187 -13.38 -1.20 17.48
CA TYR A 187 -12.98 -2.59 17.65
C TYR A 187 -12.63 -2.87 19.10
N THR A 188 -13.03 -4.02 19.60
CA THR A 188 -12.51 -4.58 20.85
C THR A 188 -11.08 -5.06 20.68
N GLN A 189 -10.35 -5.22 21.80
CA GLN A 189 -9.00 -5.80 21.73
C GLN A 189 -9.00 -7.19 21.10
N GLN A 190 -10.00 -8.03 21.38
CA GLN A 190 -10.10 -9.38 20.84
C GLN A 190 -10.29 -9.38 19.30
N GLU A 191 -11.08 -8.45 18.77
CA GLU A 191 -11.24 -8.29 17.32
C GLU A 191 -9.94 -7.81 16.66
N LEU A 192 -9.21 -6.91 17.32
CA LEU A 192 -7.89 -6.48 16.83
C LEU A 192 -6.85 -7.61 16.92
N GLU A 193 -6.84 -8.41 17.99
CA GLU A 193 -5.96 -9.58 18.10
C GLU A 193 -6.22 -10.60 16.98
N ALA A 194 -7.50 -10.78 16.60
CA ALA A 194 -7.87 -11.63 15.48
C ALA A 194 -7.50 -11.00 14.13
N ALA A 195 -7.70 -9.69 13.96
CA ALA A 195 -7.40 -9.00 12.70
C ALA A 195 -5.90 -8.93 12.40
N PHE A 196 -5.06 -8.82 13.43
CA PHE A 196 -3.60 -8.75 13.30
C PHE A 196 -2.91 -10.11 13.53
N ASP A 197 -3.65 -11.18 13.70
CA ASP A 197 -3.15 -12.52 14.08
C ASP A 197 -2.06 -12.46 15.18
N THR A 198 -2.33 -11.70 16.26
CA THR A 198 -1.37 -11.43 17.33
C THR A 198 -2.03 -11.36 18.69
N SER A 199 -1.25 -11.37 19.76
CA SER A 199 -1.73 -11.08 21.12
C SER A 199 -1.10 -9.78 21.65
N PHE A 200 -1.92 -8.90 22.19
CA PHE A 200 -1.47 -7.66 22.83
C PHE A 200 -1.29 -7.83 24.36
N GLY A 201 -1.56 -9.01 24.89
CA GLY A 201 -1.50 -9.28 26.32
C GLY A 201 -2.66 -8.61 27.09
N SER A 202 -2.36 -8.00 28.23
CA SER A 202 -3.41 -7.43 29.09
C SER A 202 -4.09 -6.19 28.50
N TYR A 203 -3.39 -5.43 27.66
CA TYR A 203 -3.91 -4.24 26.96
C TYR A 203 -2.97 -3.79 25.84
N ILE A 204 -3.52 -3.09 24.86
CA ILE A 204 -2.74 -2.42 23.81
C ILE A 204 -2.09 -1.16 24.40
N LYS A 205 -0.77 -1.06 24.33
CA LYS A 205 0.00 0.11 24.77
C LYS A 205 -0.21 1.31 23.86
N GLY A 206 0.24 2.49 24.30
CA GLY A 206 0.22 3.72 23.50
C GLY A 206 0.97 3.55 22.17
N ILE A 207 2.16 2.96 22.21
CA ILE A 207 2.94 2.57 21.03
C ILE A 207 3.21 1.07 21.15
N SER A 208 2.84 0.31 20.12
CA SER A 208 2.96 -1.15 20.09
C SER A 208 3.59 -1.60 18.78
N PRO A 209 4.95 -1.58 18.67
CA PRO A 209 5.63 -2.13 17.53
C PRO A 209 5.48 -3.65 17.46
N ARG A 210 5.44 -4.19 16.26
CA ARG A 210 5.41 -5.63 15.96
C ARG A 210 6.50 -5.97 14.97
N THR A 211 7.14 -7.09 15.21
CA THR A 211 8.20 -7.63 14.35
C THR A 211 7.72 -8.92 13.71
N ASP A 212 8.27 -9.22 12.55
CA ASP A 212 8.15 -10.52 11.89
C ASP A 212 9.01 -11.59 12.58
N ASP A 213 9.00 -12.79 12.03
CA ASP A 213 9.75 -13.95 12.55
C ASP A 213 11.28 -13.75 12.50
N ASP A 214 11.78 -12.90 11.61
CA ASP A 214 13.19 -12.54 11.46
C ASP A 214 13.61 -11.39 12.39
N GLY A 215 12.64 -10.81 13.12
CA GLY A 215 12.84 -9.73 14.06
C GLY A 215 12.86 -8.33 13.43
N ALA A 216 12.55 -8.20 12.14
CA ALA A 216 12.38 -6.91 11.49
C ALA A 216 11.02 -6.28 11.87
N LEU A 217 10.97 -4.93 11.94
CA LEU A 217 9.73 -4.22 12.21
C LEU A 217 8.73 -4.47 11.07
N SER A 218 7.54 -4.96 11.41
CA SER A 218 6.48 -5.29 10.45
C SER A 218 5.40 -4.22 10.41
N TYR A 219 4.96 -3.73 11.57
CA TYR A 219 4.02 -2.62 11.68
C TYR A 219 4.08 -1.99 13.07
N VAL A 220 3.46 -0.81 13.22
CA VAL A 220 3.31 -0.14 14.51
C VAL A 220 1.84 0.19 14.74
N ILE A 221 1.33 -0.12 15.94
CA ILE A 221 0.05 0.40 16.40
C ILE A 221 0.30 1.58 17.33
N VAL A 222 -0.34 2.70 17.04
CA VAL A 222 -0.34 3.90 17.89
C VAL A 222 -1.74 4.12 18.42
N LYS A 223 -1.86 4.27 19.75
CA LYS A 223 -3.13 4.49 20.44
C LYS A 223 -3.08 5.79 21.23
N ALA A 224 -3.94 6.74 20.90
CA ALA A 224 -4.25 7.88 21.72
C ALA A 224 -5.51 7.63 22.58
N ARG A 225 -5.58 8.23 23.76
CA ARG A 225 -6.74 8.20 24.65
C ARG A 225 -7.20 9.60 24.95
N GLU A 226 -8.53 9.79 25.01
CA GLU A 226 -9.14 11.07 25.34
C GLU A 226 -8.74 11.58 26.74
N ASP A 227 -8.67 10.65 27.71
CA ASP A 227 -8.26 10.91 29.10
C ASP A 227 -6.80 10.50 29.38
N GLY A 228 -5.98 10.43 28.32
CA GLY A 228 -4.58 10.00 28.40
C GLY A 228 -3.71 10.96 29.21
N PRO A 229 -2.56 10.48 29.73
CA PRO A 229 -1.64 11.30 30.52
C PRO A 229 -0.81 12.27 29.66
N TYR A 230 -0.99 12.27 28.36
CA TYR A 230 -0.24 13.07 27.41
C TYR A 230 -1.16 14.09 26.75
N GLY A 231 -0.68 15.30 26.53
CA GLY A 231 -1.42 16.37 25.83
C GLY A 231 -1.34 16.20 24.33
N ASP A 232 -1.87 15.09 23.79
CA ASP A 232 -1.89 14.88 22.34
C ASP A 232 -2.87 15.86 21.71
N ASP A 233 -2.37 16.67 20.76
CA ASP A 233 -3.21 17.50 19.89
C ASP A 233 -3.51 16.72 18.62
N LEU A 234 -4.72 16.16 18.55
CA LEU A 234 -5.14 15.21 17.50
C LEU A 234 -6.03 15.87 16.43
N GLU A 235 -6.17 17.20 16.44
CA GLU A 235 -7.01 17.92 15.48
C GLU A 235 -6.34 18.00 14.09
N GLY A 236 -7.13 17.81 13.04
CA GLY A 236 -6.71 17.94 11.65
C GLY A 236 -5.96 16.73 11.08
N ASP A 237 -5.47 16.89 9.85
CA ASP A 237 -4.75 15.82 9.13
C ASP A 237 -3.32 15.65 9.65
N ARG A 238 -2.75 16.70 10.23
CA ARG A 238 -1.42 16.71 10.84
C ARG A 238 -1.55 17.03 12.32
N PHE A 239 -1.06 16.16 13.18
CA PHE A 239 -1.21 16.25 14.61
C PHE A 239 0.06 15.85 15.38
N THR A 240 0.09 16.17 16.66
CA THR A 240 1.19 15.88 17.57
C THR A 240 0.86 14.70 18.47
N TYR A 241 1.80 13.77 18.62
CA TYR A 241 1.73 12.62 19.50
C TYR A 241 2.95 12.57 20.41
N ILE A 242 2.74 12.36 21.71
CA ILE A 242 3.81 12.27 22.71
C ILE A 242 4.26 10.81 22.87
N GLY A 243 5.56 10.61 22.89
CA GLY A 243 6.19 9.29 23.02
C GLY A 243 5.90 8.58 24.33
N GLU A 244 6.21 7.28 24.37
CA GLU A 244 5.97 6.44 25.55
C GLU A 244 6.92 6.79 26.71
N GLY A 245 6.40 6.85 27.90
CA GLY A 245 7.10 7.05 29.16
C GLY A 245 6.29 7.89 30.14
N VAL A 246 5.90 7.28 31.27
CA VAL A 246 5.09 7.97 32.29
C VAL A 246 5.91 9.06 33.01
N PRO A 247 5.30 10.20 33.39
CA PRO A 247 5.98 11.31 34.05
C PRO A 247 6.83 10.91 35.27
N SER A 248 6.37 9.95 36.05
CA SER A 248 7.08 9.49 37.25
C SER A 248 8.44 8.82 37.00
N LYS A 249 8.77 8.49 35.75
CA LYS A 249 10.05 7.87 35.37
C LYS A 249 11.08 8.87 34.83
N GLY A 250 10.74 10.17 34.77
CA GLY A 250 11.62 11.23 34.26
C GLY A 250 11.65 11.31 32.74
N ASP A 251 12.82 11.63 32.20
CA ASP A 251 13.04 11.81 30.76
C ASP A 251 12.72 10.54 29.97
N GLN A 252 12.09 10.73 28.80
CA GLN A 252 11.89 9.63 27.85
C GLN A 252 13.25 9.27 27.19
N SER A 253 13.39 8.01 26.79
CA SER A 253 14.60 7.51 26.14
C SER A 253 14.32 7.03 24.72
N PRO A 254 15.33 7.01 23.81
CA PRO A 254 15.22 6.50 22.45
C PRO A 254 15.26 4.96 22.42
N THR A 255 14.55 4.31 23.32
CA THR A 255 14.55 2.84 23.46
C THR A 255 13.13 2.30 23.45
N GLY A 256 12.99 1.01 23.16
CA GLY A 256 11.70 0.34 23.14
C GLY A 256 10.76 0.91 22.08
N ALA A 257 9.55 1.25 22.47
CA ALA A 257 8.52 1.69 21.56
C ALA A 257 8.82 3.05 20.87
N ASN A 258 9.55 3.96 21.54
CA ASN A 258 9.95 5.23 20.93
C ASN A 258 10.90 5.02 19.75
N THR A 259 11.79 4.02 19.80
CA THR A 259 12.70 3.69 18.69
C THR A 259 11.92 3.42 17.41
N ALA A 260 10.85 2.65 17.47
CA ALA A 260 10.05 2.31 16.29
C ALA A 260 9.47 3.56 15.61
N LEU A 261 9.00 4.56 16.37
CA LEU A 261 8.52 5.81 15.79
C LEU A 261 9.65 6.73 15.33
N LEU A 262 10.81 6.71 15.97
CA LEU A 262 11.99 7.44 15.52
C LEU A 262 12.47 6.90 14.16
N GLU A 263 12.51 5.59 13.98
CA GLU A 263 12.83 4.95 12.71
C GLU A 263 11.81 5.34 11.61
N GLN A 264 10.52 5.39 11.94
CA GLN A 264 9.50 5.84 10.98
C GLN A 264 9.62 7.33 10.63
N ALA A 265 10.11 8.17 11.54
CA ALA A 265 10.38 9.59 11.26
C ALA A 265 11.57 9.80 10.32
N GLU A 266 12.49 8.84 10.27
CA GLU A 266 13.63 8.85 9.35
C GLU A 266 13.30 8.30 7.95
N GLY A 267 12.19 7.59 7.82
CA GLY A 267 11.66 7.04 6.58
C GLY A 267 10.58 6.01 6.87
N SER A 268 9.38 6.21 6.34
CA SER A 268 8.26 5.29 6.56
C SER A 268 8.55 3.93 5.90
N THR A 269 8.87 2.93 6.72
CA THR A 269 9.23 1.58 6.27
C THR A 269 8.09 0.60 6.37
N VAL A 270 7.20 0.83 7.36
CA VAL A 270 6.08 -0.05 7.69
C VAL A 270 4.82 0.75 7.97
N PRO A 271 3.63 0.16 7.84
CA PRO A 271 2.39 0.83 8.16
C PRO A 271 2.30 1.17 9.66
N VAL A 272 1.85 2.39 9.97
CA VAL A 272 1.56 2.85 11.33
C VAL A 272 0.05 3.02 11.46
N TYR A 273 -0.58 2.10 12.19
CA TYR A 273 -2.04 2.08 12.44
C TYR A 273 -2.38 2.99 13.60
N PHE A 274 -3.24 3.97 13.36
CA PHE A 274 -3.65 4.91 14.41
C PHE A 274 -5.04 4.60 14.93
N PHE A 275 -5.14 4.49 16.25
CA PHE A 275 -6.39 4.23 16.98
C PHE A 275 -6.64 5.30 18.03
N TYR A 276 -7.91 5.66 18.19
CA TYR A 276 -8.39 6.55 19.24
C TYR A 276 -9.31 5.81 20.20
N GLN A 277 -9.09 5.99 21.50
CA GLN A 277 -9.92 5.41 22.55
C GLN A 277 -10.68 6.52 23.31
N PRO A 278 -12.03 6.61 23.16
CA PRO A 278 -12.84 7.52 23.96
C PRO A 278 -12.73 7.22 25.46
N ALA A 279 -12.90 8.22 26.33
CA ALA A 279 -12.72 8.12 27.79
C ALA A 279 -13.59 7.01 28.41
N ASP A 280 -14.84 6.90 27.99
CA ASP A 280 -15.84 5.97 28.51
C ASP A 280 -15.93 4.64 27.74
N SER A 281 -14.95 4.33 26.87
CA SER A 281 -14.98 3.13 26.02
C SER A 281 -13.77 2.24 26.26
N SER A 282 -13.99 0.92 26.22
CA SER A 282 -12.93 -0.09 26.10
C SER A 282 -12.55 -0.41 24.66
N GLU A 283 -13.34 0.07 23.70
CA GLU A 283 -13.12 -0.13 22.27
C GLU A 283 -12.20 0.96 21.70
N LEU A 284 -11.46 0.59 20.66
CA LEU A 284 -10.55 1.46 19.93
C LEU A 284 -11.13 1.77 18.56
N ARG A 285 -11.33 3.04 18.25
CA ARG A 285 -11.77 3.48 16.93
C ARG A 285 -10.55 3.58 16.01
N TYR A 286 -10.61 2.89 14.88
CA TYR A 286 -9.56 2.97 13.87
C TYR A 286 -9.65 4.30 13.10
N GLU A 287 -8.59 5.09 13.13
CA GLU A 287 -8.52 6.42 12.51
C GLU A 287 -7.80 6.42 11.16
N GLY A 288 -7.30 5.26 10.72
CA GLY A 288 -6.53 5.12 9.49
C GLY A 288 -5.03 4.93 9.72
N LEU A 289 -4.28 4.89 8.63
CA LEU A 289 -2.81 4.91 8.68
C LEU A 289 -2.30 6.33 8.85
N VAL A 290 -1.13 6.45 9.47
CA VAL A 290 -0.42 7.73 9.62
C VAL A 290 1.05 7.58 9.21
N ALA A 291 1.63 8.66 8.67
CA ALA A 291 3.08 8.78 8.52
C ALA A 291 3.64 9.56 9.72
N VAL A 292 4.80 9.16 10.22
CA VAL A 292 5.58 9.95 11.19
C VAL A 292 6.48 10.87 10.37
N VAL A 293 6.20 12.17 10.37
CA VAL A 293 6.88 13.14 9.48
C VAL A 293 7.96 13.97 10.15
N ASP A 294 7.98 14.01 11.48
CA ASP A 294 9.01 14.68 12.28
C ASP A 294 9.06 14.08 13.69
N ALA A 295 10.22 14.11 14.30
CA ALA A 295 10.44 13.72 15.69
C ALA A 295 11.34 14.71 16.38
N ARG A 296 10.91 15.24 17.53
CA ARG A 296 11.66 16.20 18.33
C ARG A 296 11.79 15.73 19.76
N TYR A 297 12.93 15.97 20.37
CA TYR A 297 13.15 15.76 21.79
C TYR A 297 13.06 17.11 22.49
N VAL A 298 11.94 17.37 23.16
CA VAL A 298 11.56 18.67 23.71
C VAL A 298 11.33 18.61 25.21
N PHE A 299 11.45 19.76 25.85
CA PHE A 299 11.18 19.86 27.29
C PHE A 299 9.69 20.03 27.55
N ASP A 300 9.16 19.17 28.41
CA ASP A 300 7.77 19.19 28.92
C ASP A 300 7.77 19.96 30.25
N ASP A 301 7.35 21.22 30.20
CA ASP A 301 7.33 22.13 31.35
C ASP A 301 6.36 21.65 32.43
N ASP A 302 5.24 21.00 32.08
CA ASP A 302 4.22 20.55 33.01
C ASP A 302 4.72 19.42 33.94
N HIS A 303 5.61 18.58 33.39
CA HIS A 303 6.14 17.43 34.13
C HIS A 303 7.66 17.53 34.38
N ASN A 304 8.30 18.65 34.02
CA ASN A 304 9.72 18.92 34.21
C ASN A 304 10.63 17.78 33.74
N ARG A 305 10.46 17.37 32.44
CA ARG A 305 11.19 16.27 31.81
C ARG A 305 11.34 16.47 30.32
N MET A 306 12.26 15.73 29.70
CA MET A 306 12.37 15.65 28.25
C MET A 306 11.43 14.57 27.70
N VAL A 307 10.73 14.88 26.60
CA VAL A 307 9.81 13.96 25.92
C VAL A 307 10.07 13.96 24.42
N TYR A 308 9.76 12.83 23.77
CA TYR A 308 9.65 12.77 22.33
C TYR A 308 8.28 13.30 21.89
N GLN A 309 8.30 14.23 20.98
CA GLN A 309 7.13 14.78 20.31
C GLN A 309 7.22 14.38 18.84
N PHE A 310 6.31 13.51 18.41
CA PHE A 310 6.18 13.05 17.04
C PHE A 310 5.11 13.87 16.32
N THR A 311 5.45 14.38 15.15
CA THR A 311 4.44 14.95 14.25
C THR A 311 3.96 13.83 13.33
N MET A 312 2.68 13.55 13.39
CA MET A 312 2.01 12.53 12.57
C MET A 312 1.11 13.18 11.54
N GLU A 313 0.99 12.57 10.38
CA GLU A 313 0.11 13.00 9.31
C GLU A 313 -0.75 11.84 8.82
N ARG A 314 -2.07 12.06 8.72
CA ARG A 314 -3.03 11.05 8.25
C ARG A 314 -2.78 10.74 6.78
N LEU A 315 -2.74 9.45 6.45
CA LEU A 315 -2.64 8.99 5.08
C LEU A 315 -4.05 8.77 4.52
N GLU A 316 -4.31 9.33 3.35
CA GLU A 316 -5.54 9.09 2.61
C GLU A 316 -5.40 7.80 1.80
N LEU A 317 -5.53 6.67 2.50
CA LEU A 317 -5.53 5.33 1.94
C LEU A 317 -6.83 4.65 2.35
N ASP A 318 -7.50 4.01 1.39
CA ASP A 318 -8.74 3.30 1.65
C ASP A 318 -8.49 1.98 2.39
N HIS A 319 -7.30 1.40 2.18
CA HIS A 319 -6.91 0.14 2.83
C HIS A 319 -5.41 0.11 3.19
N PRO A 320 -5.03 -0.49 4.35
CA PRO A 320 -3.63 -0.61 4.77
C PRO A 320 -2.70 -1.28 3.74
N ALA A 321 -3.19 -2.25 2.98
CA ALA A 321 -2.44 -2.93 1.92
C ALA A 321 -1.94 -1.99 0.80
N GLU A 322 -2.58 -0.85 0.59
CA GLU A 322 -2.12 0.16 -0.37
C GLU A 322 -0.78 0.74 0.05
N PHE A 323 -0.53 0.88 1.36
CA PHE A 323 0.77 1.33 1.87
C PHE A 323 1.89 0.40 1.40
N GLU A 324 1.74 -0.90 1.60
CA GLU A 324 2.74 -1.90 1.22
C GLU A 324 2.94 -1.95 -0.29
N THR A 325 1.85 -1.87 -1.05
CA THR A 325 1.90 -1.81 -2.51
C THR A 325 2.68 -0.59 -3.01
N ILE A 326 2.41 0.59 -2.44
CA ILE A 326 3.09 1.83 -2.80
C ILE A 326 4.56 1.77 -2.38
N ALA A 327 4.85 1.30 -1.16
CA ALA A 327 6.22 1.14 -0.68
C ALA A 327 7.01 0.11 -1.52
N ALA A 328 6.38 -0.98 -1.93
CA ALA A 328 6.99 -1.99 -2.81
C ALA A 328 7.25 -1.48 -4.23
N SER A 329 6.53 -0.45 -4.70
CA SER A 329 6.76 0.17 -6.01
C SER A 329 8.10 0.93 -6.10
N VAL A 330 8.70 1.25 -4.96
CA VAL A 330 10.07 1.75 -4.85
C VAL A 330 11.00 0.56 -4.96
N THR A 331 11.56 0.32 -6.13
CA THR A 331 12.37 -0.87 -6.43
C THR A 331 13.86 -0.65 -6.17
N ASP A 332 14.58 -1.75 -5.98
CA ASP A 332 16.06 -1.76 -5.93
C ASP A 332 16.71 -1.64 -7.32
N GLY A 333 15.92 -1.39 -8.37
CA GLY A 333 16.38 -1.17 -9.74
C GLY A 333 16.18 -2.34 -10.72
N GLY A 334 16.02 -3.57 -10.24
CA GLY A 334 15.93 -4.77 -11.10
C GLY A 334 14.63 -4.95 -11.89
N ALA A 335 13.53 -4.29 -11.48
CA ALA A 335 12.22 -4.44 -12.13
C ALA A 335 11.83 -3.27 -13.04
N ALA A 336 12.63 -2.20 -13.11
CA ALA A 336 12.38 -1.03 -13.94
C ALA A 336 12.95 -1.19 -15.38
N SER A 337 13.74 -2.22 -15.63
CA SER A 337 14.17 -2.60 -16.96
C SER A 337 13.05 -3.39 -17.63
N ARG A 338 12.29 -2.75 -18.53
CA ARG A 338 11.46 -3.52 -19.47
C ARG A 338 12.42 -4.38 -20.26
N GLU A 339 12.29 -5.71 -20.14
CA GLU A 339 12.91 -6.62 -21.09
C GLU A 339 12.45 -6.21 -22.50
N THR A 340 13.34 -5.59 -23.24
CA THR A 340 13.17 -5.48 -24.68
C THR A 340 13.38 -6.87 -25.26
N ALA A 341 12.65 -7.22 -26.30
CA ALA A 341 12.67 -8.54 -26.95
C ALA A 341 14.07 -9.01 -27.44
N ASP A 342 15.10 -8.20 -27.28
CA ASP A 342 16.48 -8.44 -27.69
C ASP A 342 17.48 -8.65 -26.52
N GLY A 343 17.02 -8.70 -25.25
CA GLY A 343 17.89 -9.04 -24.11
C GLY A 343 18.94 -7.98 -23.75
N GLU A 344 18.80 -6.74 -24.21
CA GLU A 344 19.61 -5.61 -23.75
C GLU A 344 18.94 -4.99 -22.52
N GLU A 345 19.68 -4.82 -21.41
CA GLU A 345 19.24 -4.08 -20.24
C GLU A 345 18.95 -2.63 -20.67
N SER A 346 17.69 -2.22 -20.62
CA SER A 346 17.33 -0.83 -20.92
C SER A 346 17.79 0.08 -19.81
N GLU A 347 18.45 1.20 -20.16
CA GLU A 347 18.83 2.24 -19.20
C GLU A 347 17.59 2.74 -18.45
N PRO A 348 17.68 2.95 -17.13
CA PRO A 348 16.57 3.49 -16.35
C PRO A 348 16.22 4.91 -16.81
N ALA A 349 14.93 5.22 -16.92
CA ALA A 349 14.48 6.59 -17.14
C ALA A 349 14.89 7.49 -15.97
N LEU A 350 15.22 8.75 -16.25
CA LEU A 350 15.61 9.73 -15.21
C LEU A 350 14.43 10.13 -14.33
N THR A 351 13.23 10.22 -14.90
CA THR A 351 12.04 10.77 -14.26
C THR A 351 10.93 9.73 -14.12
N ASP A 352 10.11 9.89 -13.08
CA ASP A 352 8.77 9.29 -13.00
C ASP A 352 7.74 10.25 -13.59
N ASP A 353 6.61 9.72 -14.09
CA ASP A 353 5.47 10.56 -14.47
C ASP A 353 4.65 10.90 -13.21
N GLU A 354 5.10 11.93 -12.47
CA GLU A 354 4.53 12.30 -11.16
C GLU A 354 3.08 12.82 -11.22
N THR A 355 2.55 13.08 -12.40
CA THR A 355 1.15 13.48 -12.56
C THR A 355 0.18 12.37 -12.18
N GLU A 356 0.67 11.12 -12.13
CA GLU A 356 -0.13 9.93 -11.78
C GLU A 356 -0.23 9.66 -10.27
N PHE A 357 0.57 10.35 -9.41
CA PHE A 357 0.60 10.05 -7.97
C PHE A 357 -0.15 11.08 -7.13
N THR A 358 -0.95 10.59 -6.17
CA THR A 358 -1.53 11.42 -5.09
C THR A 358 -0.44 11.89 -4.11
N GLU A 359 -0.74 12.90 -3.29
CA GLU A 359 0.19 13.39 -2.26
C GLU A 359 0.57 12.29 -1.26
N THR A 360 -0.41 11.46 -0.86
CA THR A 360 -0.19 10.30 0.00
C THR A 360 0.76 9.29 -0.64
N GLN A 361 0.56 8.95 -1.92
CA GLN A 361 1.43 8.02 -2.64
C GLN A 361 2.86 8.55 -2.75
N ARG A 362 3.04 9.85 -3.07
CA ARG A 362 4.37 10.48 -3.10
C ARG A 362 5.06 10.39 -1.74
N ARG A 363 4.33 10.60 -0.66
CA ARG A 363 4.86 10.52 0.71
C ARG A 363 5.32 9.12 1.07
N VAL A 364 4.50 8.10 0.84
CA VAL A 364 4.86 6.69 1.11
C VAL A 364 6.08 6.29 0.28
N ARG A 365 6.11 6.64 -1.03
CA ARG A 365 7.25 6.38 -1.92
C ARG A 365 8.53 7.05 -1.42
N SER A 366 8.46 8.35 -1.07
CA SER A 366 9.63 9.09 -0.54
C SER A 366 10.16 8.47 0.75
N GLY A 367 9.29 8.05 1.66
CA GLY A 367 9.67 7.35 2.88
C GLY A 367 10.35 6.00 2.59
N ALA A 368 9.75 5.20 1.70
CA ALA A 368 10.31 3.91 1.29
C ALA A 368 11.67 4.08 0.57
N PHE A 369 11.81 5.08 -0.31
CA PHE A 369 13.08 5.43 -0.93
C PHE A 369 14.15 5.75 0.11
N ALA A 370 13.85 6.66 1.04
CA ALA A 370 14.80 7.07 2.08
C ALA A 370 15.26 5.87 2.92
N SER A 371 14.35 5.00 3.31
CA SER A 371 14.66 3.79 4.06
C SER A 371 15.55 2.83 3.28
N ARG A 372 15.19 2.51 2.03
CA ARG A 372 15.95 1.57 1.19
C ARG A 372 17.36 2.07 0.88
N VAL A 373 17.51 3.37 0.56
CA VAL A 373 18.81 3.97 0.34
C VAL A 373 19.66 3.90 1.61
N LYS A 374 19.14 4.32 2.78
CA LYS A 374 19.88 4.22 4.04
C LYS A 374 20.29 2.77 4.36
N SER A 375 19.39 1.81 4.16
CA SER A 375 19.67 0.38 4.37
C SER A 375 20.78 -0.14 3.45
N ALA A 376 20.75 0.21 2.16
CA ALA A 376 21.76 -0.21 1.17
C ALA A 376 23.17 0.23 1.56
N TYR A 377 23.31 1.36 2.26
CA TYR A 377 24.58 1.91 2.76
C TYR A 377 24.82 1.62 4.25
N ASN A 378 24.03 0.75 4.89
CA ASN A 378 24.13 0.45 6.33
C ASN A 378 24.08 1.72 7.21
N ALA A 379 23.23 2.68 6.87
CA ALA A 379 23.06 3.98 7.50
C ALA A 379 24.41 4.73 7.69
N ARG A 380 25.29 4.69 6.69
CA ARG A 380 26.57 5.39 6.67
C ARG A 380 26.70 6.29 5.46
N CYS A 381 27.35 7.44 5.66
CA CYS A 381 27.65 8.37 4.58
C CYS A 381 28.53 7.71 3.51
N ALA A 382 28.07 7.69 2.27
CA ALA A 382 28.82 7.12 1.13
C ALA A 382 30.16 7.83 0.87
N ILE A 383 30.30 9.09 1.28
CA ILE A 383 31.52 9.91 1.07
C ILE A 383 32.49 9.76 2.22
N CYS A 384 32.10 10.00 3.47
CA CYS A 384 33.02 10.00 4.61
C CYS A 384 32.90 8.76 5.52
N GLY A 385 31.99 7.84 5.26
CA GLY A 385 31.79 6.60 6.03
C GLY A 385 31.28 6.83 7.46
N THR A 386 30.96 8.05 7.87
CA THR A 386 30.45 8.32 9.22
C THR A 386 28.97 8.06 9.35
N SER A 387 28.56 7.71 10.57
CA SER A 387 27.18 7.71 11.02
C SER A 387 27.19 8.34 12.41
N ARG A 388 26.70 9.57 12.51
CA ARG A 388 26.63 10.28 13.80
C ARG A 388 25.24 10.17 14.35
N GLU A 389 25.15 9.86 15.61
CA GLU A 389 23.88 9.79 16.33
C GLU A 389 23.75 11.01 17.24
N SER A 390 22.58 11.64 17.25
CA SER A 390 22.26 12.72 18.18
C SER A 390 22.01 12.16 19.58
N PRO A 391 22.10 12.97 20.65
CA PRO A 391 21.67 12.54 21.99
C PRO A 391 20.19 12.08 22.07
N ALA A 392 19.40 12.45 21.08
CA ALA A 392 18.00 12.05 20.94
C ALA A 392 17.82 10.73 20.16
N GLY A 393 18.89 10.06 19.74
CA GLY A 393 18.83 8.76 19.05
C GLY A 393 18.56 8.85 17.54
N THR A 394 18.64 10.04 16.93
CA THR A 394 18.49 10.20 15.48
C THR A 394 19.86 10.24 14.79
N VAL A 395 19.98 9.57 13.64
CA VAL A 395 21.21 9.58 12.85
C VAL A 395 21.24 10.76 11.87
N ASP A 396 22.47 11.25 11.55
CA ASP A 396 22.67 12.37 10.63
C ASP A 396 22.73 11.97 9.16
N ILE A 397 22.20 10.76 8.81
CA ILE A 397 22.22 10.23 7.46
C ILE A 397 20.88 10.47 6.77
N GLU A 398 20.96 11.07 5.61
CA GLU A 398 19.83 11.37 4.74
C GLU A 398 19.98 10.64 3.40
N ALA A 399 18.86 10.32 2.76
CA ALA A 399 18.85 9.78 1.39
C ALA A 399 18.81 10.95 0.41
N ALA A 400 19.90 11.15 -0.30
CA ALA A 400 20.03 12.15 -1.35
C ALA A 400 19.67 11.55 -2.70
N HIS A 401 18.78 12.20 -3.46
CA HIS A 401 18.58 11.85 -4.86
C HIS A 401 19.78 12.30 -5.70
N ILE A 402 20.30 11.44 -6.55
CA ILE A 402 21.40 11.79 -7.48
C ILE A 402 20.83 12.73 -8.56
N TYR A 403 19.80 12.30 -9.29
CA TYR A 403 19.01 13.20 -10.12
C TYR A 403 17.85 13.74 -9.28
N PRO A 404 17.74 15.07 -9.10
CA PRO A 404 16.96 15.66 -8.03
C PRO A 404 15.45 15.38 -8.12
N LYS A 405 14.80 15.20 -6.97
CA LYS A 405 13.33 15.04 -6.86
C LYS A 405 12.56 16.26 -7.40
N ARG A 406 13.09 17.48 -7.24
CA ARG A 406 12.49 18.71 -7.82
C ARG A 406 12.43 18.72 -9.34
N ASP A 407 13.20 17.87 -10.01
CA ASP A 407 13.24 17.68 -11.45
C ASP A 407 12.62 16.29 -11.83
N ASP A 408 11.66 15.82 -11.00
CA ASP A 408 10.91 14.57 -11.12
C ASP A 408 11.79 13.31 -11.09
N GLY A 409 12.93 13.37 -10.39
CA GLY A 409 13.85 12.25 -10.20
C GLY A 409 13.16 11.04 -9.59
N ARG A 410 13.43 9.84 -10.13
CA ARG A 410 12.80 8.59 -9.73
C ARG A 410 13.16 8.15 -8.31
N ASP A 411 12.16 7.65 -7.58
CA ASP A 411 12.34 7.02 -6.27
C ASP A 411 12.78 5.54 -6.43
N ILE A 412 14.02 5.34 -6.88
CA ILE A 412 14.67 4.01 -6.95
C ILE A 412 16.05 4.09 -6.31
N VAL A 413 16.52 2.99 -5.70
CA VAL A 413 17.78 2.98 -4.94
C VAL A 413 18.97 3.39 -5.78
N GLN A 414 19.00 3.03 -7.06
CA GLN A 414 20.03 3.42 -8.02
C GLN A 414 20.11 4.93 -8.30
N ASN A 415 19.08 5.71 -7.95
CA ASN A 415 19.06 7.16 -7.96
C ASN A 415 19.34 7.76 -6.58
N GLY A 416 19.91 7.01 -5.64
CA GLY A 416 20.09 7.40 -4.25
C GLY A 416 21.51 7.26 -3.71
N LEU A 417 21.90 8.19 -2.84
CA LEU A 417 23.11 8.12 -2.02
C LEU A 417 22.73 8.35 -0.56
N ALA A 418 23.27 7.54 0.35
CA ALA A 418 23.17 7.85 1.78
C ALA A 418 24.29 8.84 2.15
N LEU A 419 23.94 10.03 2.58
CA LEU A 419 24.90 11.10 2.87
C LEU A 419 24.62 11.70 4.25
N CYS A 420 25.67 12.11 4.97
CA CYS A 420 25.49 12.97 6.14
C CYS A 420 25.06 14.38 5.67
N ARG A 421 24.44 15.16 6.55
CA ARG A 421 23.90 16.49 6.21
C ARG A 421 24.88 17.42 5.52
N LEU A 422 26.16 17.39 5.91
CA LEU A 422 27.20 18.19 5.25
C LEU A 422 27.39 17.75 3.79
N HIS A 423 27.55 16.45 3.57
CA HIS A 423 27.81 15.93 2.23
C HIS A 423 26.55 15.91 1.35
N HIS A 424 25.36 15.79 1.93
CA HIS A 424 24.10 15.97 1.21
C HIS A 424 23.99 17.40 0.68
N TRP A 425 24.18 18.40 1.55
CA TRP A 425 24.21 19.80 1.13
C TRP A 425 25.27 20.06 0.08
N ALA A 426 26.50 19.55 0.27
CA ALA A 426 27.60 19.77 -0.67
C ALA A 426 27.32 19.14 -2.06
N PHE A 427 26.66 18.00 -2.09
CA PHE A 427 26.25 17.32 -3.31
C PHE A 427 25.15 18.11 -4.04
N ASP A 428 24.09 18.49 -3.35
CA ASP A 428 22.99 19.30 -3.90
C ASP A 428 23.42 20.70 -4.36
N ALA A 429 24.43 21.28 -3.67
CA ALA A 429 24.97 22.59 -4.01
C ALA A 429 25.99 22.56 -5.17
N GLY A 430 26.34 21.37 -5.68
CA GLY A 430 27.30 21.19 -6.77
C GLY A 430 28.78 21.37 -6.34
N TRP A 431 29.09 21.24 -5.05
CA TRP A 431 30.49 21.11 -4.60
C TRP A 431 31.05 19.75 -4.97
N LEU A 432 30.25 18.71 -4.94
CA LEU A 432 30.62 17.31 -5.15
C LEU A 432 29.81 16.70 -6.27
N ALA A 433 30.43 15.84 -7.04
CA ALA A 433 29.79 14.94 -7.99
C ALA A 433 30.49 13.56 -7.94
N VAL A 434 30.00 12.61 -8.70
CA VAL A 434 30.55 11.26 -8.76
C VAL A 434 30.77 10.87 -10.21
N SER A 435 31.94 10.32 -10.52
CA SER A 435 32.30 9.78 -11.84
C SER A 435 31.67 8.41 -12.09
N ASP A 436 31.73 7.90 -13.35
CA ASP A 436 31.17 6.59 -13.71
C ASP A 436 31.94 5.42 -13.05
N ASP A 437 33.19 5.63 -12.63
CA ASP A 437 33.98 4.67 -11.87
C ASP A 437 33.89 4.88 -10.33
N TYR A 438 32.86 5.63 -9.90
CA TYR A 438 32.53 5.91 -8.51
C TYR A 438 33.60 6.66 -7.75
N ARG A 439 34.28 7.62 -8.38
CA ARG A 439 35.19 8.55 -7.73
C ARG A 439 34.51 9.88 -7.47
N ILE A 440 34.89 10.50 -6.36
CA ILE A 440 34.38 11.82 -5.98
C ILE A 440 35.06 12.86 -6.86
N LEU A 441 34.28 13.73 -7.45
CA LEU A 441 34.72 14.90 -8.20
C LEU A 441 34.39 16.14 -7.37
N VAL A 442 35.32 17.08 -7.29
CA VAL A 442 35.16 18.32 -6.53
C VAL A 442 35.15 19.53 -7.47
N ALA A 443 34.22 20.47 -7.25
CA ALA A 443 34.21 21.71 -8.00
C ALA A 443 35.48 22.52 -7.78
N ASP A 444 36.18 22.90 -8.85
CA ASP A 444 37.42 23.70 -8.80
C ASP A 444 37.09 25.19 -8.53
N ARG A 445 36.84 25.50 -7.27
CA ARG A 445 36.44 26.84 -6.80
C ARG A 445 37.34 27.29 -5.63
N PRO A 446 38.68 27.46 -5.83
CA PRO A 446 39.60 27.88 -4.77
C PRO A 446 39.32 29.29 -4.24
N ASP A 447 38.45 30.05 -4.93
CA ASP A 447 38.00 31.38 -4.52
C ASP A 447 36.91 31.34 -3.44
N LEU A 448 36.30 30.17 -3.18
CA LEU A 448 35.21 30.03 -2.20
C LEU A 448 35.69 29.43 -0.88
N GLU A 449 35.15 29.97 0.22
CA GLU A 449 35.33 29.40 1.54
C GLU A 449 34.75 27.97 1.58
N GLY A 450 35.46 27.02 2.16
CA GLY A 450 35.11 25.60 2.18
C GLY A 450 35.80 24.75 1.12
N TYR A 451 36.42 25.34 0.08
CA TYR A 451 37.14 24.59 -0.96
C TYR A 451 38.19 23.64 -0.38
N GLU A 452 38.98 24.11 0.60
CA GLU A 452 40.01 23.29 1.24
C GLU A 452 39.45 22.06 1.97
N GLU A 453 38.19 22.13 2.42
CA GLU A 453 37.52 21.02 3.08
C GLU A 453 37.15 19.93 2.07
N PHE A 454 36.54 20.33 0.95
CA PHE A 454 36.07 19.37 -0.06
C PHE A 454 37.18 18.92 -1.00
N SER A 455 38.17 19.75 -1.33
CA SER A 455 39.26 19.38 -2.24
C SER A 455 40.06 18.15 -1.81
N ARG A 456 40.03 17.80 -0.50
CA ARG A 456 40.63 16.57 0.03
C ARG A 456 39.92 15.29 -0.38
N LEU A 457 38.70 15.42 -0.85
CA LEU A 457 37.85 14.29 -1.30
C LEU A 457 38.06 13.99 -2.78
N GLU A 458 38.74 14.85 -3.52
CA GLU A 458 38.97 14.65 -4.96
C GLU A 458 39.64 13.31 -5.22
N ASP A 459 39.11 12.56 -6.16
CA ASP A 459 39.56 11.24 -6.60
C ASP A 459 39.45 10.11 -5.55
N GLU A 460 38.88 10.39 -4.36
CA GLU A 460 38.58 9.35 -3.37
C GLU A 460 37.43 8.48 -3.86
N LYS A 461 37.41 7.21 -3.46
CA LYS A 461 36.37 6.28 -3.83
C LYS A 461 35.12 6.46 -2.97
N LEU A 462 33.95 6.51 -3.64
CA LEU A 462 32.66 6.43 -2.98
C LEU A 462 32.47 5.04 -2.35
N ALA A 463 31.95 4.97 -1.14
CA ALA A 463 31.45 3.72 -0.58
C ALA A 463 30.18 3.29 -1.35
N LEU A 464 30.10 2.00 -1.70
CA LEU A 464 29.00 1.45 -2.51
C LEU A 464 28.18 0.43 -1.72
N PRO A 465 26.90 0.26 -2.07
CA PRO A 465 26.11 -0.88 -1.65
C PRO A 465 26.79 -2.20 -2.00
N ALA A 466 26.58 -3.22 -1.15
CA ALA A 466 27.12 -4.56 -1.37
C ALA A 466 26.50 -5.26 -2.60
N ALA A 467 25.21 -5.06 -2.81
CA ALA A 467 24.46 -5.59 -3.93
C ALA A 467 24.64 -4.69 -5.16
N ASP A 468 25.05 -5.28 -6.28
CA ASP A 468 25.38 -4.53 -7.51
C ASP A 468 24.13 -3.81 -8.08
N GLU A 469 22.96 -4.41 -7.95
CA GLU A 469 21.66 -3.87 -8.37
C GLU A 469 21.22 -2.63 -7.59
N GLN A 470 21.80 -2.38 -6.42
CA GLN A 470 21.51 -1.21 -5.58
C GLN A 470 22.52 -0.06 -5.80
N ARG A 471 23.56 -0.27 -6.61
CA ARG A 471 24.57 0.76 -6.85
C ARG A 471 24.05 1.92 -7.68
N PRO A 472 24.56 3.14 -7.48
CA PRO A 472 24.22 4.29 -8.31
C PRO A 472 24.39 3.99 -9.79
N HIS A 473 23.35 4.25 -10.59
CA HIS A 473 23.42 3.99 -12.03
C HIS A 473 24.08 5.15 -12.78
N ALA A 474 24.90 4.82 -13.78
CA ALA A 474 25.66 5.80 -14.55
C ALA A 474 24.80 6.91 -15.17
N THR A 475 23.57 6.60 -15.60
CA THR A 475 22.60 7.56 -16.16
C THR A 475 22.32 8.71 -15.17
N PHE A 476 22.07 8.42 -13.87
CA PHE A 476 21.81 9.43 -12.87
C PHE A 476 23.07 10.21 -12.50
N LEU A 477 24.22 9.52 -12.38
CA LEU A 477 25.51 10.16 -12.12
C LEU A 477 25.89 11.15 -13.24
N ALA A 478 25.70 10.76 -14.50
CA ALA A 478 25.96 11.63 -15.65
C ALA A 478 25.01 12.84 -15.67
N ALA A 479 23.73 12.63 -15.38
CA ALA A 479 22.75 13.70 -15.32
C ALA A 479 23.08 14.71 -14.20
N HIS A 480 23.47 14.25 -13.02
CA HIS A 480 23.91 15.12 -11.90
C HIS A 480 25.16 15.94 -12.28
N ARG A 481 26.17 15.31 -12.89
CA ARG A 481 27.35 16.02 -13.39
C ARG A 481 26.96 17.12 -14.39
N GLY A 482 26.01 16.80 -15.29
CA GLY A 482 25.51 17.77 -16.26
C GLY A 482 24.82 18.98 -15.61
N LEU A 483 24.00 18.75 -14.59
CA LEU A 483 23.32 19.82 -13.84
C LEU A 483 24.29 20.79 -13.16
N HIS A 484 25.44 20.28 -12.68
CA HIS A 484 26.41 21.07 -11.91
C HIS A 484 27.67 21.46 -12.70
N GLY A 485 27.71 21.19 -14.01
CA GLY A 485 28.78 21.61 -14.90
C GLY A 485 30.11 20.86 -14.73
N PHE A 486 30.07 19.65 -14.16
CA PHE A 486 31.20 18.74 -14.18
C PHE A 486 31.31 18.14 -15.59
N GLU A 487 32.36 18.49 -16.34
CA GLU A 487 32.59 17.90 -17.64
C GLU A 487 32.89 16.39 -17.51
N PRO A 488 32.44 15.55 -18.48
CA PRO A 488 32.86 14.16 -18.50
C PRO A 488 34.40 14.17 -18.60
N ALA A 489 35.04 13.34 -17.79
CA ALA A 489 36.49 13.18 -17.81
C ALA A 489 36.89 12.84 -19.26
N ALA A 490 37.41 13.82 -19.98
CA ALA A 490 38.08 13.56 -21.24
C ALA A 490 39.14 12.50 -20.98
N GLU A 491 39.12 11.40 -21.74
CA GLU A 491 40.17 10.38 -21.70
C GLU A 491 41.56 11.09 -21.65
N ARG A 492 42.21 11.05 -20.47
CA ARG A 492 43.59 11.57 -20.31
C ARG A 492 44.55 10.42 -20.46
#